data_69a149fbb488d4ca9159595fc83c1f14
#
_entry.id   69a149fbb488d4ca9159595fc83c1f14
#
_cell.length_a   1.000
_cell.length_b   1.000
_cell.length_c   1.000
_cell.angle_alpha   90.00
_cell.angle_beta   90.00
_cell.angle_gamma   90.00
#
_symmetry.space_group_name_H-M   'P 1'
#
loop_
_entity.id
_entity.type
_entity.pdbx_description
1 polymer ?
#
loop_
_entity_poly.entity_id
_entity_poly.type
_entity_poly.pdbx_seq_one_letter_code
_entity_poly.pdbx_strand_id
1 'polypeptide(L)'
;TLSMMLLARALVGLCMGGIWAIAGGLAARLVPEKSVGLATSIIFGGVAAASVLGVPLGAFIGDAIGWRWAFGCMALFSTLVLALHLTVIPPLPVAVSAKVGQFIAQLTNRTLVAGLLLTLLLVTSHFAAFTFVRPLLISVSGFHTQWIWAILFAYGIAGIIGNFLVGIGAARNTTRTLMVVATALAVTPLLFLSAGQTIMGGGAILIFWGLAYGGLSVGLMTWMMKAAPDAVEIAAALYVGIFNIGIATGAWVGGELVDALTLTAPLWLACALAIAALLLTMMPSRISARR
;
A
#
# COMPACT_ATOMS: atom_id res chain seq x y z
N THR A 1 26.37 6.76 -7.19
CA THR A 1 25.79 7.19 -8.49
C THR A 1 24.32 6.79 -8.57
N LEU A 2 23.53 7.49 -9.39
CA LEU A 2 22.10 7.19 -9.61
C LEU A 2 21.89 5.73 -10.03
N SER A 3 22.72 5.23 -10.95
CA SER A 3 22.64 3.85 -11.47
C SER A 3 22.80 2.81 -10.36
N MET A 4 23.74 2.99 -9.42
CA MET A 4 23.89 2.09 -8.26
C MET A 4 22.67 2.12 -7.34
N MET A 5 22.08 3.30 -7.15
CA MET A 5 20.88 3.43 -6.33
C MET A 5 19.68 2.74 -6.99
N LEU A 6 19.52 2.87 -8.31
CA LEU A 6 18.46 2.17 -9.06
C LEU A 6 18.66 0.65 -9.01
N LEU A 7 19.89 0.17 -9.18
CA LEU A 7 20.20 -1.26 -9.06
C LEU A 7 19.89 -1.80 -7.66
N ALA A 8 20.31 -1.08 -6.61
CA ALA A 8 20.00 -1.46 -5.23
C ALA A 8 18.48 -1.51 -4.98
N ARG A 9 17.73 -0.55 -5.50
CA ARG A 9 16.25 -0.53 -5.42
C ARG A 9 15.61 -1.70 -6.16
N ALA A 10 16.14 -2.05 -7.34
CA ALA A 10 15.67 -3.22 -8.09
C ALA A 10 15.90 -4.53 -7.31
N LEU A 11 17.07 -4.69 -6.69
CA LEU A 11 17.38 -5.84 -5.84
C LEU A 11 16.46 -5.90 -4.60
N VAL A 12 16.23 -4.78 -3.92
CA VAL A 12 15.28 -4.73 -2.81
C VAL A 12 13.87 -5.13 -3.27
N GLY A 13 13.42 -4.64 -4.44
CA GLY A 13 12.13 -5.01 -5.00
C GLY A 13 12.01 -6.51 -5.28
N LEU A 14 13.06 -7.13 -5.83
CA LEU A 14 13.12 -8.57 -6.09
C LEU A 14 13.06 -9.37 -4.78
N CYS A 15 13.81 -8.98 -3.75
CA CYS A 15 13.78 -9.61 -2.43
C CYS A 15 12.41 -9.47 -1.77
N MET A 16 11.82 -8.28 -1.80
CA MET A 16 10.48 -8.03 -1.28
C MET A 16 9.41 -8.87 -1.98
N GLY A 17 9.48 -8.99 -3.32
CA GLY A 17 8.60 -9.86 -4.07
C GLY A 17 8.71 -11.33 -3.62
N GLY A 18 9.93 -11.83 -3.40
CA GLY A 18 10.18 -13.16 -2.88
C GLY A 18 9.60 -13.37 -1.47
N ILE A 19 9.79 -12.42 -0.56
CA ILE A 19 9.24 -12.47 0.81
C ILE A 19 7.71 -12.53 0.77
N TRP A 20 7.06 -11.66 -0.01
CA TRP A 20 5.61 -11.64 -0.12
C TRP A 20 5.02 -12.89 -0.76
N ALA A 21 5.74 -13.52 -1.71
CA ALA A 21 5.30 -14.77 -2.33
C ALA A 21 5.15 -15.92 -1.32
N ILE A 22 5.95 -15.93 -0.24
CA ILE A 22 5.94 -16.99 0.77
C ILE A 22 5.26 -16.59 2.09
N ALA A 23 5.20 -15.29 2.40
CA ALA A 23 4.72 -14.79 3.70
C ALA A 23 3.29 -15.25 4.04
N GLY A 24 2.39 -15.27 3.04
CA GLY A 24 1.00 -15.70 3.24
C GLY A 24 0.86 -17.17 3.62
N GLY A 25 1.67 -18.04 3.03
CA GLY A 25 1.67 -19.48 3.30
C GLY A 25 2.53 -19.91 4.50
N LEU A 26 3.46 -19.06 4.92
CA LEU A 26 4.43 -19.40 5.96
C LEU A 26 3.76 -19.62 7.32
N ALA A 27 2.77 -18.82 7.68
CA ALA A 27 2.02 -18.98 8.93
C ALA A 27 1.39 -20.37 9.05
N ALA A 28 0.71 -20.84 8.02
CA ALA A 28 0.06 -22.15 8.00
C ALA A 28 1.04 -23.34 8.09
N ARG A 29 2.31 -23.10 7.78
CA ARG A 29 3.37 -24.13 7.78
C ARG A 29 4.18 -24.17 9.07
N LEU A 30 4.20 -23.06 9.83
CA LEU A 30 5.00 -22.92 11.04
C LEU A 30 4.23 -23.21 12.33
N VAL A 31 2.90 -23.09 12.31
CA VAL A 31 2.10 -23.22 13.54
C VAL A 31 0.93 -24.21 13.34
N PRO A 32 0.40 -24.79 14.43
CA PRO A 32 -0.81 -25.62 14.38
C PRO A 32 -2.00 -24.83 13.81
N GLU A 33 -2.92 -25.54 13.17
CA GLU A 33 -4.09 -24.97 12.46
C GLU A 33 -4.88 -23.95 13.30
N LYS A 34 -5.09 -24.25 14.59
CA LYS A 34 -5.76 -23.36 15.56
C LYS A 34 -5.05 -22.01 15.77
N SER A 35 -3.76 -21.91 15.48
CA SER A 35 -2.94 -20.71 15.68
C SER A 35 -2.61 -19.97 14.39
N VAL A 36 -3.01 -20.49 13.22
CA VAL A 36 -2.72 -19.89 11.91
C VAL A 36 -3.27 -18.48 11.82
N GLY A 37 -4.49 -18.24 12.31
CA GLY A 37 -5.09 -16.90 12.33
C GLY A 37 -4.26 -15.88 13.10
N LEU A 38 -3.77 -16.25 14.28
CA LEU A 38 -2.91 -15.39 15.09
C LEU A 38 -1.57 -15.12 14.40
N ALA A 39 -0.91 -16.17 13.88
CA ALA A 39 0.37 -16.06 13.19
C ALA A 39 0.25 -15.17 11.95
N THR A 40 -0.79 -15.34 11.15
CA THR A 40 -1.10 -14.46 10.00
C THR A 40 -1.31 -13.02 10.45
N SER A 41 -2.05 -12.80 11.53
CA SER A 41 -2.27 -11.44 12.08
C SER A 41 -0.97 -10.78 12.53
N ILE A 42 -0.03 -11.54 13.10
CA ILE A 42 1.29 -11.02 13.49
C ILE A 42 2.11 -10.63 12.25
N ILE A 43 2.14 -11.47 11.21
CA ILE A 43 2.86 -11.19 9.96
C ILE A 43 2.32 -9.92 9.30
N PHE A 44 1.01 -9.82 9.13
CA PHE A 44 0.40 -8.64 8.50
C PHE A 44 0.35 -7.42 9.44
N GLY A 45 0.33 -7.63 10.76
CA GLY A 45 0.50 -6.58 11.75
C GLY A 45 1.85 -5.86 11.64
N GLY A 46 2.90 -6.59 11.22
CA GLY A 46 4.20 -6.01 10.90
C GLY A 46 4.14 -4.97 9.77
N VAL A 47 3.26 -5.17 8.78
CA VAL A 47 3.04 -4.19 7.69
C VAL A 47 2.44 -2.91 8.23
N ALA A 48 1.42 -3.03 9.09
CA ALA A 48 0.79 -1.87 9.71
C ALA A 48 1.80 -1.11 10.59
N ALA A 49 2.59 -1.83 11.40
CA ALA A 49 3.65 -1.25 12.23
C ALA A 49 4.71 -0.55 11.37
N ALA A 50 5.16 -1.18 10.28
CA ALA A 50 6.12 -0.60 9.35
C ALA A 50 5.57 0.66 8.65
N SER A 51 4.30 0.67 8.29
CA SER A 51 3.65 1.83 7.68
C SER A 51 3.55 3.02 8.65
N VAL A 52 3.29 2.75 9.93
CA VAL A 52 3.17 3.80 10.96
C VAL A 52 4.51 4.33 11.41
N LEU A 53 5.49 3.43 11.60
CA LEU A 53 6.79 3.78 12.17
C LEU A 53 7.84 4.09 11.10
N GLY A 54 7.79 3.42 9.94
CA GLY A 54 8.85 3.48 8.93
C GLY A 54 9.04 4.87 8.34
N VAL A 55 7.96 5.51 7.90
CA VAL A 55 8.04 6.85 7.29
C VAL A 55 8.45 7.92 8.33
N PRO A 56 7.83 8.01 9.52
CA PRO A 56 8.25 8.95 10.56
C PRO A 56 9.68 8.73 11.05
N LEU A 57 10.07 7.49 11.32
CA LEU A 57 11.43 7.17 11.76
C LEU A 57 12.46 7.49 10.67
N GLY A 58 12.16 7.16 9.42
CA GLY A 58 13.02 7.50 8.29
C GLY A 58 13.19 9.01 8.15
N ALA A 59 12.13 9.79 8.29
CA ALA A 59 12.17 11.25 8.27
C ALA A 59 12.97 11.81 9.45
N PHE A 60 12.71 11.32 10.66
CA PHE A 60 13.41 11.73 11.88
C PHE A 60 14.93 11.46 11.80
N ILE A 61 15.32 10.24 11.43
CA ILE A 61 16.74 9.89 11.28
C ILE A 61 17.38 10.73 10.17
N GLY A 62 16.66 10.91 9.06
CA GLY A 62 17.13 11.70 7.92
C GLY A 62 17.40 13.16 8.28
N ASP A 63 16.54 13.76 9.09
CA ASP A 63 16.67 15.14 9.53
C ASP A 63 17.73 15.29 10.65
N ALA A 64 17.88 14.28 11.55
CA ALA A 64 18.81 14.34 12.68
C ALA A 64 20.27 14.07 12.29
N ILE A 65 20.53 13.04 11.49
CA ILE A 65 21.89 12.56 11.20
C ILE A 65 22.13 12.28 9.70
N GLY A 66 21.15 12.60 8.85
CA GLY A 66 21.25 12.47 7.41
C GLY A 66 20.63 11.19 6.85
N TRP A 67 20.09 11.30 5.63
CA TRP A 67 19.33 10.24 4.95
C TRP A 67 20.12 8.93 4.75
N ARG A 68 21.45 8.99 4.63
CA ARG A 68 22.30 7.79 4.49
C ARG A 68 22.21 6.88 5.72
N TRP A 69 22.09 7.47 6.91
CA TRP A 69 21.96 6.73 8.15
C TRP A 69 20.59 6.05 8.29
N ALA A 70 19.53 6.62 7.71
CA ALA A 70 18.25 5.94 7.66
C ALA A 70 18.36 4.59 6.91
N PHE A 71 19.06 4.56 5.77
CA PHE A 71 19.37 3.31 5.06
C PHE A 71 20.30 2.39 5.85
N GLY A 72 21.32 2.94 6.54
CA GLY A 72 22.23 2.18 7.40
C GLY A 72 21.49 1.47 8.54
N CYS A 73 20.59 2.16 9.23
CA CYS A 73 19.73 1.57 10.27
C CYS A 73 18.84 0.45 9.72
N MET A 74 18.25 0.65 8.53
CA MET A 74 17.45 -0.38 7.89
C MET A 74 18.29 -1.59 7.49
N ALA A 75 19.50 -1.40 6.99
CA ALA A 75 20.43 -2.48 6.68
C ALA A 75 20.81 -3.29 7.92
N LEU A 76 21.12 -2.62 9.02
CA LEU A 76 21.41 -3.28 10.30
C LEU A 76 20.20 -4.09 10.80
N PHE A 77 19.03 -3.48 10.80
CA PHE A 77 17.80 -4.15 11.22
C PHE A 77 17.49 -5.38 10.36
N SER A 78 17.62 -5.24 9.02
CA SER A 78 17.42 -6.35 8.09
C SER A 78 18.41 -7.50 8.31
N THR A 79 19.68 -7.17 8.64
CA THR A 79 20.71 -8.17 8.94
C THR A 79 20.39 -8.92 10.25
N LEU A 80 19.92 -8.21 11.28
CA LEU A 80 19.48 -8.84 12.52
C LEU A 80 18.28 -9.77 12.29
N VAL A 81 17.29 -9.33 11.49
CA VAL A 81 16.14 -10.15 11.13
C VAL A 81 16.57 -11.38 10.33
N LEU A 82 17.50 -11.24 9.38
CA LEU A 82 18.07 -12.38 8.64
C LEU A 82 18.74 -13.38 9.59
N ALA A 83 19.58 -12.92 10.50
CA ALA A 83 20.23 -13.79 11.49
C ALA A 83 19.19 -14.56 12.33
N LEU A 84 18.13 -13.88 12.76
CA LEU A 84 17.02 -14.50 13.50
C LEU A 84 16.31 -15.56 12.63
N HIS A 85 16.02 -15.28 11.38
CA HIS A 85 15.38 -16.25 10.49
C HIS A 85 16.25 -17.51 10.29
N LEU A 86 17.55 -17.34 10.11
CA LEU A 86 18.47 -18.46 9.93
C LEU A 86 18.58 -19.37 11.19
N THR A 87 18.33 -18.84 12.37
CA THR A 87 18.42 -19.59 13.63
C THR A 87 17.09 -20.17 14.08
N VAL A 88 15.97 -19.55 13.75
CA VAL A 88 14.64 -19.88 14.30
C VAL A 88 13.78 -20.67 13.33
N ILE A 89 13.86 -20.38 12.01
CA ILE A 89 12.99 -21.04 11.03
C ILE A 89 13.57 -22.41 10.66
N PRO A 90 12.81 -23.51 10.90
CA PRO A 90 13.23 -24.84 10.49
C PRO A 90 13.19 -24.97 8.95
N PRO A 91 13.95 -25.91 8.37
CA PRO A 91 13.85 -26.20 6.94
C PRO A 91 12.45 -26.72 6.61
N LEU A 92 11.74 -25.98 5.75
CA LEU A 92 10.40 -26.33 5.32
C LEU A 92 10.43 -27.04 3.98
N PRO A 93 9.64 -28.10 3.78
CA PRO A 93 9.55 -28.78 2.49
C PRO A 93 9.04 -27.80 1.42
N VAL A 94 9.55 -27.92 0.19
CA VAL A 94 9.14 -27.04 -0.91
C VAL A 94 7.66 -27.26 -1.23
N ALA A 95 6.88 -26.20 -1.21
CA ALA A 95 5.49 -26.26 -1.67
C ALA A 95 5.46 -26.53 -3.19
N VAL A 96 4.41 -27.19 -3.66
CA VAL A 96 4.22 -27.41 -5.11
C VAL A 96 4.15 -26.02 -5.77
N SER A 97 5.08 -25.73 -6.67
CA SER A 97 5.13 -24.43 -7.33
C SER A 97 3.94 -24.25 -8.26
N ALA A 98 3.25 -23.14 -8.16
CA ALA A 98 2.17 -22.79 -9.08
C ALA A 98 2.76 -22.65 -10.51
N LYS A 99 2.15 -23.31 -11.49
CA LYS A 99 2.58 -23.25 -12.89
C LYS A 99 2.14 -21.91 -13.51
N VAL A 100 2.97 -21.33 -14.38
CA VAL A 100 2.66 -20.08 -15.09
C VAL A 100 1.30 -20.12 -15.79
N GLY A 101 0.90 -21.26 -16.34
CA GLY A 101 -0.42 -21.44 -16.94
C GLY A 101 -1.59 -21.20 -15.98
N GLN A 102 -1.42 -21.44 -14.68
CA GLN A 102 -2.45 -21.17 -13.67
C GLN A 102 -2.63 -19.66 -13.45
N PHE A 103 -1.54 -18.88 -13.50
CA PHE A 103 -1.63 -17.40 -13.44
C PHE A 103 -2.35 -16.85 -14.66
N ILE A 104 -2.02 -17.34 -15.86
CA ILE A 104 -2.68 -16.92 -17.11
C ILE A 104 -4.17 -17.28 -17.09
N ALA A 105 -4.51 -18.48 -16.61
CA ALA A 105 -5.90 -18.91 -16.49
C ALA A 105 -6.72 -17.98 -15.56
N GLN A 106 -6.14 -17.45 -14.49
CA GLN A 106 -6.82 -16.51 -13.61
C GLN A 106 -7.09 -15.16 -14.28
N LEU A 107 -6.32 -14.75 -15.28
CA LEU A 107 -6.58 -13.50 -16.03
C LEU A 107 -7.83 -13.58 -16.92
N THR A 108 -8.43 -14.74 -17.11
CA THR A 108 -9.76 -14.87 -17.75
C THR A 108 -10.92 -14.57 -16.78
N ASN A 109 -10.65 -14.57 -15.48
CA ASN A 109 -11.64 -14.22 -14.46
C ASN A 109 -11.89 -12.70 -14.43
N ARG A 110 -12.99 -12.27 -15.02
CA ARG A 110 -13.37 -10.85 -15.12
C ARG A 110 -13.44 -10.14 -13.77
N THR A 111 -13.88 -10.83 -12.72
CA THR A 111 -13.98 -10.26 -11.37
C THR A 111 -12.59 -10.04 -10.75
N LEU A 112 -11.66 -10.98 -10.96
CA LEU A 112 -10.29 -10.83 -10.54
C LEU A 112 -9.61 -9.68 -11.30
N VAL A 113 -9.75 -9.65 -12.62
CA VAL A 113 -9.16 -8.58 -13.46
C VAL A 113 -9.69 -7.21 -13.05
N ALA A 114 -11.00 -7.08 -12.78
CA ALA A 114 -11.56 -5.83 -12.25
C ALA A 114 -10.89 -5.41 -10.92
N GLY A 115 -10.66 -6.36 -10.01
CA GLY A 115 -9.92 -6.10 -8.76
C GLY A 115 -8.46 -5.69 -9.00
N LEU A 116 -7.77 -6.31 -9.96
CA LEU A 116 -6.40 -5.91 -10.35
C LEU A 116 -6.37 -4.50 -10.93
N LEU A 117 -7.33 -4.14 -11.77
CA LEU A 117 -7.46 -2.78 -12.31
C LEU A 117 -7.79 -1.77 -11.22
N LEU A 118 -8.69 -2.10 -10.28
CA LEU A 118 -8.96 -1.26 -9.10
C LEU A 118 -7.70 -1.05 -8.28
N THR A 119 -6.91 -2.11 -8.07
CA THR A 119 -5.63 -2.03 -7.37
C THR A 119 -4.68 -1.07 -8.09
N LEU A 120 -4.50 -1.26 -9.40
CA LEU A 120 -3.62 -0.41 -10.20
C LEU A 120 -4.05 1.06 -10.11
N LEU A 121 -5.32 1.36 -10.34
CA LEU A 121 -5.85 2.73 -10.34
C LEU A 121 -5.71 3.41 -8.98
N LEU A 122 -6.17 2.76 -7.90
CA LEU A 122 -6.18 3.36 -6.57
C LEU A 122 -4.78 3.49 -5.96
N VAL A 123 -3.91 2.52 -6.20
CA VAL A 123 -2.52 2.58 -5.72
C VAL A 123 -1.72 3.62 -6.50
N THR A 124 -1.86 3.65 -7.83
CA THR A 124 -1.22 4.70 -8.66
C THR A 124 -1.73 6.08 -8.27
N SER A 125 -3.04 6.25 -8.07
CA SER A 125 -3.65 7.49 -7.58
C SER A 125 -2.99 7.96 -6.29
N HIS A 126 -2.90 7.08 -5.29
CA HIS A 126 -2.33 7.42 -4.00
C HIS A 126 -0.85 7.80 -4.12
N PHE A 127 -0.04 6.97 -4.75
CA PHE A 127 1.41 7.18 -4.81
C PHE A 127 1.82 8.31 -5.76
N ALA A 128 1.03 8.67 -6.75
CA ALA A 128 1.26 9.86 -7.56
C ALA A 128 1.31 11.14 -6.70
N ALA A 129 0.43 11.26 -5.72
CA ALA A 129 0.36 12.44 -4.85
C ALA A 129 1.15 12.26 -3.55
N PHE A 130 1.05 11.11 -2.88
CA PHE A 130 1.64 10.89 -1.57
C PHE A 130 3.17 10.86 -1.58
N THR A 131 3.79 10.47 -2.68
CA THR A 131 5.25 10.55 -2.87
C THR A 131 5.78 11.97 -2.63
N PHE A 132 4.97 12.98 -2.94
CA PHE A 132 5.29 14.40 -2.81
C PHE A 132 4.62 15.06 -1.60
N VAL A 133 4.09 14.26 -0.66
CA VAL A 133 3.37 14.78 0.52
C VAL A 133 4.22 15.72 1.38
N ARG A 134 5.53 15.41 1.55
CA ARG A 134 6.43 16.27 2.34
C ARG A 134 6.58 17.66 1.72
N PRO A 135 7.00 17.83 0.46
CA PRO A 135 7.03 19.15 -0.17
C PRO A 135 5.66 19.84 -0.24
N LEU A 136 4.56 19.09 -0.43
CA LEU A 136 3.21 19.65 -0.40
C LEU A 136 2.89 20.27 0.97
N LEU A 137 3.18 19.57 2.07
CA LEU A 137 2.96 20.08 3.43
C LEU A 137 3.81 21.32 3.73
N ILE A 138 5.06 21.35 3.28
CA ILE A 138 5.96 22.49 3.52
C ILE A 138 5.56 23.68 2.65
N SER A 139 5.46 23.48 1.34
CA SER A 139 5.32 24.57 0.37
C SER A 139 3.88 25.05 0.18
N VAL A 140 2.88 24.19 0.38
CA VAL A 140 1.47 24.55 0.19
C VAL A 140 0.78 24.81 1.51
N SER A 141 0.98 23.92 2.50
CA SER A 141 0.28 24.05 3.81
C SER A 141 1.05 24.92 4.83
N GLY A 142 2.33 25.22 4.59
CA GLY A 142 3.15 26.05 5.48
C GLY A 142 3.65 25.33 6.75
N PHE A 143 3.74 23.98 6.71
CA PHE A 143 4.32 23.24 7.84
C PHE A 143 5.81 23.51 7.98
N HIS A 144 6.26 23.75 9.20
CA HIS A 144 7.68 23.74 9.51
C HIS A 144 8.24 22.32 9.42
N THR A 145 9.43 22.16 8.85
CA THR A 145 10.09 20.87 8.62
C THR A 145 10.17 20.01 9.89
N GLN A 146 10.39 20.63 11.05
CA GLN A 146 10.48 19.93 12.34
C GLN A 146 9.19 19.21 12.76
N TRP A 147 8.01 19.55 12.22
CA TRP A 147 6.74 18.91 12.54
C TRP A 147 6.28 17.87 11.54
N ILE A 148 6.99 17.72 10.42
CA ILE A 148 6.62 16.79 9.35
C ILE A 148 6.54 15.34 9.86
N TRP A 149 7.51 14.91 10.68
CA TRP A 149 7.48 13.57 11.25
C TRP A 149 6.24 13.32 12.12
N ALA A 150 5.83 14.31 12.90
CA ALA A 150 4.69 14.19 13.80
C ALA A 150 3.35 14.06 13.03
N ILE A 151 3.17 14.88 11.99
CA ILE A 151 1.96 14.81 11.18
C ILE A 151 1.92 13.53 10.31
N LEU A 152 3.06 13.03 9.83
CA LEU A 152 3.15 11.74 9.15
C LEU A 152 2.91 10.57 10.12
N PHE A 153 3.30 10.70 11.38
CA PHE A 153 2.95 9.73 12.42
C PHE A 153 1.45 9.69 12.68
N ALA A 154 0.81 10.87 12.80
CA ALA A 154 -0.64 10.98 12.93
C ALA A 154 -1.38 10.38 11.71
N TYR A 155 -0.88 10.61 10.49
CA TYR A 155 -1.34 9.94 9.26
C TYR A 155 -1.26 8.42 9.39
N GLY A 156 -0.16 7.88 9.89
CA GLY A 156 0.04 6.45 10.08
C GLY A 156 -0.96 5.86 11.08
N ILE A 157 -1.19 6.53 12.23
CA ILE A 157 -2.21 6.14 13.22
C ILE A 157 -3.60 6.14 12.59
N ALA A 158 -3.96 7.19 11.85
CA ALA A 158 -5.21 7.26 11.12
C ALA A 158 -5.33 6.09 10.11
N GLY A 159 -4.23 5.71 9.46
CA GLY A 159 -4.16 4.56 8.57
C GLY A 159 -4.48 3.22 9.27
N ILE A 160 -4.00 3.01 10.50
CA ILE A 160 -4.37 1.82 11.29
C ILE A 160 -5.88 1.82 11.55
N ILE A 161 -6.45 2.93 11.99
CA ILE A 161 -7.89 3.05 12.23
C ILE A 161 -8.66 2.75 10.94
N GLY A 162 -8.25 3.34 9.83
CA GLY A 162 -8.81 3.10 8.50
C GLY A 162 -8.76 1.62 8.10
N ASN A 163 -7.65 0.94 8.38
CA ASN A 163 -7.48 -0.49 8.10
C ASN A 163 -8.55 -1.35 8.81
N PHE A 164 -8.80 -1.09 10.09
CA PHE A 164 -9.84 -1.80 10.83
C PHE A 164 -11.24 -1.47 10.33
N LEU A 165 -11.55 -0.20 10.10
CA LEU A 165 -12.86 0.23 9.60
C LEU A 165 -13.19 -0.40 8.24
N VAL A 166 -12.23 -0.36 7.31
CA VAL A 166 -12.39 -0.96 5.98
C VAL A 166 -12.44 -2.48 6.08
N GLY A 167 -11.66 -3.11 6.95
CA GLY A 167 -11.71 -4.55 7.18
C GLY A 167 -13.10 -5.02 7.61
N ILE A 168 -13.72 -4.35 8.59
CA ILE A 168 -15.08 -4.62 9.05
C ILE A 168 -16.09 -4.38 7.92
N GLY A 169 -15.96 -3.27 7.21
CA GLY A 169 -16.83 -2.93 6.08
C GLY A 169 -16.73 -3.93 4.93
N ALA A 170 -15.51 -4.32 4.54
CA ALA A 170 -15.25 -5.24 3.44
C ALA A 170 -15.73 -6.66 3.73
N ALA A 171 -15.71 -7.09 5.01
CA ALA A 171 -16.31 -8.36 5.41
C ALA A 171 -17.82 -8.37 5.12
N ARG A 172 -18.53 -7.27 5.38
CA ARG A 172 -19.97 -7.12 5.16
C ARG A 172 -20.31 -6.90 3.66
N ASN A 173 -19.70 -5.91 3.04
CA ASN A 173 -19.92 -5.57 1.63
C ASN A 173 -18.66 -4.94 1.01
N THR A 174 -17.84 -5.77 0.36
CA THR A 174 -16.56 -5.38 -0.23
C THR A 174 -16.71 -4.27 -1.27
N THR A 175 -17.70 -4.39 -2.17
CA THR A 175 -17.93 -3.41 -3.23
C THR A 175 -18.28 -2.04 -2.67
N ARG A 176 -19.25 -1.95 -1.76
CA ARG A 176 -19.64 -0.68 -1.14
C ARG A 176 -18.49 -0.06 -0.36
N THR A 177 -17.72 -0.87 0.36
CA THR A 177 -16.58 -0.39 1.13
C THR A 177 -15.50 0.17 0.22
N LEU A 178 -15.18 -0.50 -0.90
CA LEU A 178 -14.23 0.03 -1.88
C LEU A 178 -14.73 1.28 -2.59
N MET A 179 -16.06 1.40 -2.83
CA MET A 179 -16.65 2.65 -3.32
C MET A 179 -16.40 3.81 -2.34
N VAL A 180 -16.62 3.60 -1.04
CA VAL A 180 -16.35 4.62 -0.01
C VAL A 180 -14.87 5.01 0.01
N VAL A 181 -13.96 4.03 -0.03
CA VAL A 181 -12.52 4.28 -0.08
C VAL A 181 -12.14 5.04 -1.35
N ALA A 182 -12.63 4.63 -2.52
CA ALA A 182 -12.34 5.31 -3.79
C ALA A 182 -12.88 6.76 -3.80
N THR A 183 -14.08 6.98 -3.25
CA THR A 183 -14.65 8.32 -3.09
C THR A 183 -13.79 9.17 -2.16
N ALA A 184 -13.38 8.64 -1.01
CA ALA A 184 -12.53 9.35 -0.07
C ALA A 184 -11.17 9.71 -0.70
N LEU A 185 -10.56 8.79 -1.44
CA LEU A 185 -9.30 9.03 -2.17
C LEU A 185 -9.46 10.02 -3.32
N ALA A 186 -10.63 10.10 -3.97
CA ALA A 186 -10.91 11.12 -4.99
C ALA A 186 -11.12 12.51 -4.38
N VAL A 187 -11.79 12.57 -3.25
CA VAL A 187 -12.10 13.84 -2.54
C VAL A 187 -10.85 14.43 -1.87
N THR A 188 -9.97 13.60 -1.33
CA THR A 188 -8.77 14.05 -0.61
C THR A 188 -7.89 15.03 -1.41
N PRO A 189 -7.48 14.75 -2.67
CA PRO A 189 -6.70 15.70 -3.46
C PRO A 189 -7.43 17.01 -3.72
N LEU A 190 -8.75 16.98 -3.94
CA LEU A 190 -9.58 18.17 -4.13
C LEU A 190 -9.63 19.03 -2.87
N LEU A 191 -9.81 18.39 -1.72
CA LEU A 191 -9.74 19.08 -0.43
C LEU A 191 -8.37 19.71 -0.21
N PHE A 192 -7.29 19.01 -0.60
CA PHE A 192 -5.95 19.55 -0.45
C PHE A 192 -5.74 20.80 -1.32
N LEU A 193 -6.24 20.80 -2.55
CA LEU A 193 -6.19 21.95 -3.45
C LEU A 193 -7.00 23.15 -2.96
N SER A 194 -8.13 22.93 -2.28
CA SER A 194 -9.04 23.97 -1.84
C SER A 194 -8.77 24.46 -0.40
N ALA A 195 -8.57 23.56 0.53
CA ALA A 195 -8.44 23.85 1.98
C ALA A 195 -7.06 23.48 2.57
N GLY A 196 -6.18 22.84 1.78
CA GLY A 196 -4.86 22.41 2.24
C GLY A 196 -3.81 23.52 2.38
N GLN A 197 -4.16 24.77 2.07
CA GLN A 197 -3.24 25.92 2.09
C GLN A 197 -2.93 26.47 3.50
N THR A 198 -3.46 25.84 4.53
CA THR A 198 -3.18 26.18 5.94
C THR A 198 -2.67 24.96 6.69
N ILE A 199 -1.90 25.18 7.75
CA ILE A 199 -1.39 24.11 8.62
C ILE A 199 -2.54 23.23 9.15
N MET A 200 -3.62 23.83 9.62
CA MET A 200 -4.77 23.07 10.12
C MET A 200 -5.48 22.30 8.99
N GLY A 201 -5.71 22.94 7.86
CA GLY A 201 -6.35 22.32 6.69
C GLY A 201 -5.52 21.16 6.13
N GLY A 202 -4.25 21.41 5.84
CA GLY A 202 -3.33 20.36 5.33
C GLY A 202 -3.19 19.22 6.31
N GLY A 203 -3.09 19.49 7.61
CA GLY A 203 -3.01 18.47 8.65
C GLY A 203 -4.27 17.61 8.77
N ALA A 204 -5.45 18.25 8.81
CA ALA A 204 -6.73 17.55 8.89
C ALA A 204 -6.98 16.67 7.66
N ILE A 205 -6.67 17.21 6.46
CA ILE A 205 -6.81 16.47 5.20
C ILE A 205 -5.84 15.30 5.16
N LEU A 206 -4.61 15.45 5.66
CA LEU A 206 -3.65 14.35 5.71
C LEU A 206 -4.13 13.23 6.63
N ILE A 207 -4.69 13.54 7.80
CA ILE A 207 -5.29 12.55 8.70
C ILE A 207 -6.45 11.83 8.02
N PHE A 208 -7.33 12.57 7.35
CA PHE A 208 -8.43 12.00 6.56
C PHE A 208 -7.89 11.08 5.44
N TRP A 209 -6.80 11.49 4.78
CA TRP A 209 -6.12 10.68 3.76
C TRP A 209 -5.59 9.36 4.35
N GLY A 210 -5.01 9.43 5.56
CA GLY A 210 -4.57 8.24 6.29
C GLY A 210 -5.72 7.26 6.53
N LEU A 211 -6.86 7.75 7.03
CA LEU A 211 -8.07 6.94 7.22
C LEU A 211 -8.54 6.29 5.91
N ALA A 212 -8.54 7.03 4.81
CA ALA A 212 -9.00 6.54 3.52
C ALA A 212 -8.07 5.48 2.92
N TYR A 213 -6.75 5.74 2.94
CA TYR A 213 -5.76 4.86 2.32
C TYR A 213 -5.44 3.64 3.18
N GLY A 214 -5.42 3.78 4.52
CA GLY A 214 -4.96 2.73 5.42
C GLY A 214 -5.70 1.40 5.27
N GLY A 215 -6.98 1.43 4.91
CA GLY A 215 -7.77 0.23 4.67
C GLY A 215 -7.76 -0.30 3.24
N LEU A 216 -7.15 0.43 2.30
CA LEU A 216 -7.19 0.07 0.87
C LEU A 216 -6.70 -1.36 0.62
N SER A 217 -5.56 -1.74 1.21
CA SER A 217 -4.97 -3.06 1.02
C SER A 217 -5.89 -4.18 1.50
N VAL A 218 -6.51 -4.04 2.66
CA VAL A 218 -7.44 -5.03 3.21
C VAL A 218 -8.70 -5.15 2.37
N GLY A 219 -9.24 -4.03 1.91
CA GLY A 219 -10.42 -4.02 1.02
C GLY A 219 -10.15 -4.71 -0.30
N LEU A 220 -9.04 -4.38 -0.96
CA LEU A 220 -8.64 -4.98 -2.23
C LEU A 220 -8.29 -6.47 -2.08
N MET A 221 -7.54 -6.84 -1.02
CA MET A 221 -7.21 -8.24 -0.77
C MET A 221 -8.48 -9.08 -0.52
N THR A 222 -9.44 -8.53 0.25
CA THR A 222 -10.75 -9.19 0.45
C THR A 222 -11.49 -9.38 -0.88
N TRP A 223 -11.41 -8.40 -1.80
CA TRP A 223 -11.95 -8.56 -3.15
C TRP A 223 -11.29 -9.71 -3.90
N MET A 224 -9.95 -9.80 -3.88
CA MET A 224 -9.20 -10.87 -4.56
C MET A 224 -9.58 -12.25 -4.05
N MET A 225 -9.64 -12.43 -2.73
CA MET A 225 -10.02 -13.70 -2.11
C MET A 225 -11.45 -14.12 -2.51
N LYS A 226 -12.40 -13.17 -2.58
CA LYS A 226 -13.77 -13.44 -3.02
C LYS A 226 -13.89 -13.69 -4.53
N ALA A 227 -13.00 -13.09 -5.33
CA ALA A 227 -13.00 -13.24 -6.78
C ALA A 227 -12.44 -14.61 -7.24
N ALA A 228 -11.49 -15.17 -6.51
CA ALA A 228 -10.84 -16.44 -6.84
C ALA A 228 -10.67 -17.33 -5.59
N PRO A 229 -11.77 -17.85 -5.02
CA PRO A 229 -11.73 -18.64 -3.79
C PRO A 229 -10.93 -19.94 -3.94
N ASP A 230 -10.91 -20.52 -5.14
CA ASP A 230 -10.18 -21.77 -5.44
C ASP A 230 -8.70 -21.53 -5.83
N ALA A 231 -8.25 -20.26 -5.89
CA ALA A 231 -6.89 -19.88 -6.30
C ALA A 231 -6.40 -18.63 -5.52
N VAL A 232 -6.66 -18.59 -4.21
CA VAL A 232 -6.37 -17.43 -3.34
C VAL A 232 -4.91 -17.03 -3.38
N GLU A 233 -3.98 -18.00 -3.38
CA GLU A 233 -2.54 -17.72 -3.41
C GLU A 233 -2.12 -17.04 -4.73
N ILE A 234 -2.66 -17.51 -5.86
CA ILE A 234 -2.38 -16.92 -7.17
C ILE A 234 -2.98 -15.50 -7.26
N ALA A 235 -4.21 -15.33 -6.78
CA ALA A 235 -4.86 -14.02 -6.73
C ALA A 235 -4.09 -13.04 -5.83
N ALA A 236 -3.58 -13.49 -4.69
CA ALA A 236 -2.76 -12.69 -3.79
C ALA A 236 -1.42 -12.31 -4.44
N ALA A 237 -0.75 -13.23 -5.13
CA ALA A 237 0.50 -12.96 -5.83
C ALA A 237 0.31 -11.93 -6.96
N LEU A 238 -0.75 -12.08 -7.77
CA LEU A 238 -1.12 -11.11 -8.81
C LEU A 238 -1.42 -9.73 -8.21
N TYR A 239 -2.19 -9.71 -7.12
CA TYR A 239 -2.50 -8.49 -6.37
C TYR A 239 -1.22 -7.76 -5.92
N VAL A 240 -0.30 -8.47 -5.26
CA VAL A 240 0.96 -7.87 -4.79
C VAL A 240 1.79 -7.35 -5.95
N GLY A 241 1.86 -8.09 -7.07
CA GLY A 241 2.54 -7.65 -8.27
C GLY A 241 1.97 -6.34 -8.81
N ILE A 242 0.66 -6.28 -9.03
CA ILE A 242 -0.04 -5.08 -9.53
C ILE A 242 0.03 -3.92 -8.52
N PHE A 243 -0.03 -4.20 -7.23
CA PHE A 243 0.12 -3.19 -6.18
C PHE A 243 1.49 -2.49 -6.28
N ASN A 244 2.58 -3.25 -6.43
CA ASN A 244 3.91 -2.69 -6.58
C ASN A 244 4.10 -1.96 -7.92
N ILE A 245 3.50 -2.44 -9.01
CA ILE A 245 3.45 -1.71 -10.28
C ILE A 245 2.74 -0.37 -10.09
N GLY A 246 1.63 -0.35 -9.36
CA GLY A 246 0.90 0.88 -9.04
C GLY A 246 1.72 1.88 -8.23
N ILE A 247 2.50 1.41 -7.23
CA ILE A 247 3.44 2.25 -6.47
C ILE A 247 4.47 2.88 -7.42
N ALA A 248 5.13 2.06 -8.23
CA ALA A 248 6.19 2.50 -9.12
C ALA A 248 5.67 3.50 -10.18
N THR A 249 4.57 3.16 -10.83
CA THR A 249 3.93 4.00 -11.85
C THR A 249 3.45 5.32 -11.25
N GLY A 250 2.80 5.27 -10.08
CA GLY A 250 2.33 6.47 -9.38
C GLY A 250 3.48 7.42 -9.03
N ALA A 251 4.53 6.91 -8.39
CA ALA A 251 5.68 7.71 -8.02
C ALA A 251 6.40 8.30 -9.24
N TRP A 252 6.56 7.53 -10.31
CA TRP A 252 7.21 7.97 -11.55
C TRP A 252 6.39 9.04 -12.27
N VAL A 253 5.13 8.75 -12.60
CA VAL A 253 4.27 9.70 -13.32
C VAL A 253 4.03 10.96 -12.48
N GLY A 254 3.89 10.80 -11.14
CA GLY A 254 3.82 11.93 -10.22
C GLY A 254 5.05 12.81 -10.29
N GLY A 255 6.27 12.22 -10.39
CA GLY A 255 7.53 12.94 -10.57
C GLY A 255 7.57 13.73 -11.87
N GLU A 256 7.25 13.10 -13.00
CA GLU A 256 7.18 13.76 -14.30
C GLU A 256 6.22 14.96 -14.29
N LEU A 257 5.08 14.83 -13.61
CA LEU A 257 4.10 15.92 -13.48
C LEU A 257 4.61 17.08 -12.60
N VAL A 258 5.36 16.77 -11.54
CA VAL A 258 5.98 17.82 -10.71
C VAL A 258 7.03 18.57 -11.51
N ASP A 259 7.89 17.87 -12.25
CA ASP A 259 8.97 18.45 -13.01
C ASP A 259 8.47 19.24 -14.24
N ALA A 260 7.44 18.72 -14.91
CA ALA A 260 6.90 19.35 -16.12
C ALA A 260 5.92 20.50 -15.84
N LEU A 261 5.20 20.48 -14.71
CA LEU A 261 4.11 21.41 -14.43
C LEU A 261 4.27 22.10 -13.08
N THR A 262 3.71 21.50 -12.02
CA THR A 262 3.70 22.06 -10.67
C THR A 262 3.66 20.97 -9.62
N LEU A 263 4.05 21.31 -8.37
CA LEU A 263 3.98 20.41 -7.22
C LEU A 263 2.55 19.88 -6.95
N THR A 264 1.53 20.62 -7.34
CA THR A 264 0.12 20.23 -7.15
C THR A 264 -0.47 19.43 -8.32
N ALA A 265 0.22 19.35 -9.46
CA ALA A 265 -0.26 18.60 -10.64
C ALA A 265 -0.56 17.11 -10.36
N PRO A 266 0.24 16.39 -9.57
CA PRO A 266 -0.07 15.00 -9.21
C PRO A 266 -1.39 14.81 -8.45
N LEU A 267 -1.88 15.85 -7.75
CA LEU A 267 -3.18 15.80 -7.06
C LEU A 267 -4.35 15.66 -8.05
N TRP A 268 -4.27 16.32 -9.21
CA TRP A 268 -5.27 16.20 -10.26
C TRP A 268 -5.28 14.82 -10.89
N LEU A 269 -4.10 14.25 -11.15
CA LEU A 269 -3.98 12.87 -11.63
C LEU A 269 -4.54 11.89 -10.60
N ALA A 270 -4.21 12.07 -9.31
CA ALA A 270 -4.70 11.23 -8.23
C ALA A 270 -6.24 11.25 -8.16
N CYS A 271 -6.85 12.43 -8.27
CA CYS A 271 -8.29 12.58 -8.32
C CYS A 271 -8.90 11.85 -9.53
N ALA A 272 -8.35 12.05 -10.73
CA ALA A 272 -8.85 11.42 -11.96
C ALA A 272 -8.81 9.88 -11.89
N LEU A 273 -7.69 9.32 -11.41
CA LEU A 273 -7.53 7.87 -11.25
C LEU A 273 -8.47 7.29 -10.18
N ALA A 274 -8.66 7.99 -9.07
CA ALA A 274 -9.59 7.56 -8.03
C ALA A 274 -11.05 7.61 -8.51
N ILE A 275 -11.43 8.62 -9.31
CA ILE A 275 -12.74 8.70 -9.97
C ILE A 275 -12.90 7.53 -10.95
N ALA A 276 -11.88 7.23 -11.78
CA ALA A 276 -11.92 6.10 -12.70
C ALA A 276 -12.13 4.78 -11.95
N ALA A 277 -11.43 4.60 -10.81
CA ALA A 277 -11.63 3.44 -9.94
C ALA A 277 -13.05 3.39 -9.35
N LEU A 278 -13.58 4.52 -8.91
CA LEU A 278 -14.96 4.63 -8.41
C LEU A 278 -15.96 4.20 -9.48
N LEU A 279 -15.83 4.69 -10.70
CA LEU A 279 -16.69 4.30 -11.83
C LEU A 279 -16.59 2.80 -12.12
N LEU A 280 -15.38 2.23 -12.06
CA LEU A 280 -15.16 0.80 -12.24
C LEU A 280 -15.87 -0.02 -11.14
N THR A 281 -15.88 0.43 -9.88
CA THR A 281 -16.60 -0.26 -8.80
C THR A 281 -18.13 -0.21 -8.96
N MET A 282 -18.66 0.78 -9.68
CA MET A 282 -20.10 0.91 -9.95
C MET A 282 -20.58 -0.04 -11.06
N MET A 283 -19.67 -0.59 -11.87
CA MET A 283 -20.04 -1.58 -12.88
C MET A 283 -20.52 -2.87 -12.21
N PRO A 284 -21.54 -3.55 -12.75
CA PRO A 284 -22.09 -4.76 -12.15
C PRO A 284 -21.03 -5.87 -12.11
N SER A 285 -20.51 -6.14 -10.91
CA SER A 285 -19.59 -7.24 -10.65
C SER A 285 -20.34 -8.43 -10.06
N ARG A 286 -19.93 -9.67 -10.42
CA ARG A 286 -20.53 -10.90 -9.87
C ARG A 286 -20.38 -11.05 -8.35
N ILE A 287 -19.52 -10.25 -7.71
CA ILE A 287 -19.41 -10.20 -6.23
C ILE A 287 -20.67 -9.60 -5.60
N SER A 288 -21.35 -8.67 -6.29
CA SER A 288 -22.62 -8.08 -5.82
C SER A 288 -23.82 -9.02 -5.97
N ALA A 289 -23.75 -10.02 -6.83
CA ALA A 289 -24.88 -10.91 -7.17
C ALA A 289 -24.99 -12.18 -6.31
N ARG A 290 -23.99 -12.47 -5.45
CA ARG A 290 -24.06 -13.58 -4.48
C ARG A 290 -24.47 -13.03 -3.10
N ARG A 291 -25.73 -12.73 -2.97
CA ARG A 291 -26.44 -12.57 -1.69
C ARG A 291 -27.33 -13.79 -1.44
#